data_3343be0955154665c7e407f30c46a38a
#
_entry.id   3343be0955154665c7e407f30c46a38a
#
_cell.length_a   1.000
_cell.length_b   1.000
_cell.length_c   1.000
_cell.angle_alpha   90.00
_cell.angle_beta   90.00
_cell.angle_gamma   90.00
#
_symmetry.space_group_name_H-M   'P 1'
#
loop_
_entity.id
_entity.type
_entity.pdbx_description
1 polymer ?
#
loop_
_entity_poly.entity_id
_entity_poly.type
_entity_poly.pdbx_seq_one_letter_code
_entity_poly.pdbx_strand_id
1 'polypeptide(L)'
;MLALWLSLALGPVSLPLADTLYAALRLLGVPLEGEGLQQAELILGQIRLPRSLLGLAVGAVLALSGVAMQGLFRNPLADPGLVGVSGGAALGAAIAIVGGSYMGGLPPAFAPYLLSVCAFGGGLAVTAVVYRFGRRDGQTHVATMLLAGVAMTAMAGAGVGLFTYLADDATLRSLTFWNLGSLNGASYSRLWPLLLVTVGVALWLPRRAAALNALLLGESEARHLGFDVERIKLELVLCTALGVGAAVAAAGLIGFIGLVVPHLMRLLVGPDHRVLLPASLLAGASLLLLADLVARLLLAPAELPIGIVTALLGAPFFLYLLVRGRT
;
A
#
# COMPACT_ATOMS: atom_id res chain seq x y z
N MET A 1 9.05 -1.21 -16.47
CA MET A 1 8.65 -0.60 -17.76
C MET A 1 7.56 -1.40 -18.48
N LEU A 2 7.75 -2.71 -18.75
CA LEU A 2 6.74 -3.53 -19.45
C LEU A 2 5.38 -3.53 -18.76
N ALA A 3 5.32 -3.72 -17.42
CA ALA A 3 4.06 -3.71 -16.65
C ALA A 3 3.31 -2.36 -16.78
N LEU A 4 4.03 -1.25 -16.79
CA LEU A 4 3.42 0.07 -17.01
C LEU A 4 2.84 0.20 -18.42
N TRP A 5 3.59 -0.22 -19.41
CA TRP A 5 3.13 -0.24 -20.81
C TRP A 5 1.86 -1.09 -20.97
N LEU A 6 1.86 -2.30 -20.43
CA LEU A 6 0.68 -3.18 -20.46
C LEU A 6 -0.52 -2.54 -19.75
N SER A 7 -0.30 -1.90 -18.60
CA SER A 7 -1.35 -1.21 -17.85
C SER A 7 -1.96 -0.03 -18.61
N LEU A 8 -1.14 0.70 -19.41
CA LEU A 8 -1.60 1.81 -20.24
C LEU A 8 -2.25 1.33 -21.55
N ALA A 9 -1.73 0.28 -22.15
CA ALA A 9 -2.23 -0.24 -23.42
C ALA A 9 -3.53 -1.05 -23.28
N LEU A 10 -3.63 -1.88 -22.22
CA LEU A 10 -4.74 -2.81 -22.01
C LEU A 10 -5.75 -2.25 -21.00
N GLY A 11 -7.04 -2.41 -21.29
CA GLY A 11 -8.13 -1.97 -20.42
C GLY A 11 -9.50 -2.42 -20.94
N PRO A 12 -10.58 -2.21 -20.16
CA PRO A 12 -11.94 -2.62 -20.54
C PRO A 12 -12.40 -1.99 -21.87
N VAL A 13 -11.95 -0.76 -22.14
CA VAL A 13 -12.16 -0.10 -23.43
C VAL A 13 -10.97 -0.41 -24.30
N SER A 14 -11.17 -1.12 -25.41
CA SER A 14 -10.11 -1.45 -26.36
C SER A 14 -9.66 -0.17 -27.09
N LEU A 15 -8.40 0.19 -26.96
CA LEU A 15 -7.76 1.22 -27.76
C LEU A 15 -6.73 0.53 -28.65
N PRO A 16 -6.69 0.84 -29.97
CA PRO A 16 -5.60 0.40 -30.81
C PRO A 16 -4.24 0.81 -30.23
N LEU A 17 -3.24 -0.06 -30.34
CA LEU A 17 -1.90 0.22 -29.79
C LEU A 17 -1.29 1.50 -30.39
N ALA A 18 -1.57 1.74 -31.68
CA ALA A 18 -1.15 2.97 -32.36
C ALA A 18 -1.74 4.22 -31.71
N ASP A 19 -3.07 4.22 -31.42
CA ASP A 19 -3.75 5.37 -30.80
C ASP A 19 -3.26 5.58 -29.36
N THR A 20 -2.98 4.50 -28.62
CA THR A 20 -2.37 4.59 -27.29
C THR A 20 -0.99 5.25 -27.35
N LEU A 21 -0.16 4.88 -28.33
CA LEU A 21 1.17 5.47 -28.52
C LEU A 21 1.05 6.94 -28.93
N TYR A 22 0.18 7.27 -29.90
CA TYR A 22 -0.03 8.64 -30.34
C TYR A 22 -0.60 9.52 -29.21
N ALA A 23 -1.55 9.02 -28.44
CA ALA A 23 -2.07 9.72 -27.28
C ALA A 23 -0.98 9.97 -26.21
N ALA A 24 -0.10 8.98 -25.96
CA ALA A 24 1.04 9.15 -25.06
C ALA A 24 2.03 10.22 -25.56
N LEU A 25 2.33 10.26 -26.86
CA LEU A 25 3.20 11.28 -27.46
C LEU A 25 2.55 12.69 -27.37
N ARG A 26 1.24 12.78 -27.58
CA ARG A 26 0.51 14.07 -27.40
C ARG A 26 0.57 14.57 -25.95
N LEU A 27 0.40 13.70 -24.98
CA LEU A 27 0.55 14.05 -23.56
C LEU A 27 1.97 14.54 -23.21
N LEU A 28 2.98 14.13 -24.00
CA LEU A 28 4.36 14.63 -23.91
C LEU A 28 4.60 15.92 -24.73
N GLY A 29 3.55 16.48 -25.36
CA GLY A 29 3.62 17.75 -26.09
C GLY A 29 3.95 17.62 -27.58
N VAL A 30 3.93 16.40 -28.17
CA VAL A 30 4.13 16.22 -29.61
C VAL A 30 2.81 16.52 -30.34
N PRO A 31 2.75 17.51 -31.28
CA PRO A 31 1.53 17.81 -31.99
C PRO A 31 1.25 16.73 -33.04
N LEU A 32 0.28 15.87 -32.78
CA LEU A 32 -0.18 14.82 -33.68
C LEU A 32 -1.68 15.03 -33.94
N GLU A 33 -2.11 14.93 -35.18
CA GLU A 33 -3.51 15.01 -35.58
C GLU A 33 -4.01 13.64 -36.07
N GLY A 34 -5.27 13.31 -35.74
CA GLY A 34 -5.90 12.06 -36.19
C GLY A 34 -7.30 11.90 -35.61
N GLU A 35 -8.19 11.22 -36.34
CA GLU A 35 -9.53 10.87 -35.87
C GLU A 35 -9.43 9.91 -34.68
N GLY A 36 -10.23 10.18 -33.64
CA GLY A 36 -10.25 9.35 -32.41
C GLY A 36 -9.14 9.64 -31.39
N LEU A 37 -8.09 10.38 -31.73
CA LEU A 37 -6.96 10.68 -30.82
C LEU A 37 -7.41 11.48 -29.58
N GLN A 38 -8.40 12.36 -29.68
CA GLN A 38 -8.92 13.11 -28.52
C GLN A 38 -9.55 12.17 -27.49
N GLN A 39 -10.31 11.17 -27.92
CA GLN A 39 -10.89 10.18 -27.02
C GLN A 39 -9.80 9.31 -26.38
N ALA A 40 -8.83 8.85 -27.17
CA ALA A 40 -7.69 8.08 -26.65
C ALA A 40 -6.87 8.89 -25.64
N GLU A 41 -6.63 10.19 -25.90
CA GLU A 41 -5.93 11.11 -25.00
C GLU A 41 -6.68 11.28 -23.67
N LEU A 42 -8.00 11.47 -23.70
CA LEU A 42 -8.83 11.57 -22.50
C LEU A 42 -8.79 10.28 -21.69
N ILE A 43 -8.97 9.11 -22.33
CA ILE A 43 -8.92 7.80 -21.65
C ILE A 43 -7.53 7.58 -21.05
N LEU A 44 -6.47 7.84 -21.81
CA LEU A 44 -5.10 7.65 -21.33
C LEU A 44 -4.74 8.63 -20.22
N GLY A 45 -5.00 9.92 -20.42
CA GLY A 45 -4.57 10.98 -19.51
C GLY A 45 -5.40 11.09 -18.22
N GLN A 46 -6.71 10.84 -18.29
CA GLN A 46 -7.60 11.05 -17.15
C GLN A 46 -8.00 9.76 -16.43
N ILE A 47 -7.88 8.60 -17.08
CA ILE A 47 -8.31 7.33 -16.49
C ILE A 47 -7.11 6.40 -16.29
N ARG A 48 -6.39 6.03 -17.37
CA ARG A 48 -5.35 4.99 -17.29
C ARG A 48 -4.08 5.46 -16.61
N LEU A 49 -3.61 6.65 -16.92
CA LEU A 49 -2.36 7.17 -16.38
C LEU A 49 -2.42 7.41 -14.87
N PRO A 50 -3.41 8.13 -14.30
CA PRO A 50 -3.51 8.31 -12.87
C PRO A 50 -3.71 6.98 -12.13
N ARG A 51 -4.46 6.02 -12.71
CA ARG A 51 -4.64 4.68 -12.13
C ARG A 51 -3.33 3.88 -12.13
N SER A 52 -2.61 3.87 -13.23
CA SER A 52 -1.32 3.16 -13.33
C SER A 52 -0.28 3.76 -12.38
N LEU A 53 -0.19 5.10 -12.30
CA LEU A 53 0.72 5.77 -11.38
C LEU A 53 0.33 5.52 -9.90
N LEU A 54 -0.97 5.50 -9.60
CA LEU A 54 -1.48 5.16 -8.27
C LEU A 54 -1.08 3.72 -7.90
N GLY A 55 -1.28 2.76 -8.80
CA GLY A 55 -0.87 1.36 -8.61
C GLY A 55 0.64 1.21 -8.40
N LEU A 56 1.47 1.91 -9.22
CA LEU A 56 2.93 1.96 -9.01
C LEU A 56 3.30 2.45 -7.62
N ALA A 57 2.73 3.58 -7.20
CA ALA A 57 3.04 4.21 -5.91
C ALA A 57 2.61 3.32 -4.74
N VAL A 58 1.39 2.77 -4.77
CA VAL A 58 0.88 1.84 -3.74
C VAL A 58 1.76 0.60 -3.66
N GLY A 59 2.03 -0.07 -4.79
CA GLY A 59 2.84 -1.28 -4.80
C GLY A 59 4.26 -1.05 -4.30
N ALA A 60 4.88 0.06 -4.72
CA ALA A 60 6.22 0.45 -4.30
C ALA A 60 6.30 0.70 -2.79
N VAL A 61 5.40 1.53 -2.25
CA VAL A 61 5.45 1.91 -0.83
C VAL A 61 5.07 0.76 0.10
N LEU A 62 4.13 -0.11 -0.30
CA LEU A 62 3.80 -1.31 0.47
C LEU A 62 4.98 -2.28 0.52
N ALA A 63 5.68 -2.51 -0.60
CA ALA A 63 6.86 -3.36 -0.64
C ALA A 63 8.01 -2.79 0.20
N LEU A 64 8.29 -1.49 0.11
CA LEU A 64 9.30 -0.83 0.94
C LEU A 64 8.97 -0.92 2.43
N SER A 65 7.70 -0.69 2.80
CA SER A 65 7.22 -0.84 4.19
C SER A 65 7.38 -2.28 4.68
N GLY A 66 7.16 -3.25 3.80
CA GLY A 66 7.42 -4.66 4.08
C GLY A 66 8.88 -4.95 4.36
N VAL A 67 9.82 -4.46 3.53
CA VAL A 67 11.26 -4.60 3.79
C VAL A 67 11.63 -4.00 5.14
N ALA A 68 11.12 -2.80 5.46
CA ALA A 68 11.37 -2.13 6.72
C ALA A 68 10.91 -2.97 7.92
N MET A 69 9.69 -3.51 7.87
CA MET A 69 9.14 -4.32 8.96
C MET A 69 9.82 -5.68 9.08
N GLN A 70 10.12 -6.35 7.97
CA GLN A 70 10.88 -7.59 7.99
C GLN A 70 12.29 -7.41 8.60
N GLY A 71 12.94 -6.27 8.32
CA GLY A 71 14.21 -5.91 8.94
C GLY A 71 14.07 -5.60 10.43
N LEU A 72 13.06 -4.82 10.82
CA LEU A 72 12.79 -4.45 12.21
C LEU A 72 12.48 -5.68 13.08
N PHE A 73 11.59 -6.55 12.61
CA PHE A 73 11.17 -7.74 13.33
C PHE A 73 12.16 -8.91 13.19
N ARG A 74 13.18 -8.76 12.33
CA ARG A 74 14.11 -9.86 11.97
C ARG A 74 13.37 -11.13 11.58
N ASN A 75 12.23 -10.93 10.92
CA ASN A 75 11.35 -12.00 10.47
C ASN A 75 10.96 -11.76 9.01
N PRO A 76 11.37 -12.61 8.06
CA PRO A 76 11.04 -12.46 6.64
C PRO A 76 9.54 -12.58 6.33
N LEU A 77 8.74 -13.02 7.30
CA LEU A 77 7.30 -13.17 7.22
C LEU A 77 6.53 -12.05 7.93
N ALA A 78 7.22 -10.99 8.37
CA ALA A 78 6.56 -9.85 8.99
C ALA A 78 5.81 -9.03 7.94
N ASP A 79 4.51 -8.82 8.20
CA ASP A 79 3.65 -7.93 7.40
C ASP A 79 3.68 -6.51 7.97
N PRO A 80 3.72 -5.47 7.14
CA PRO A 80 3.69 -4.08 7.61
C PRO A 80 2.42 -3.72 8.39
N GLY A 81 1.33 -4.46 8.22
CA GLY A 81 0.09 -4.29 8.99
C GLY A 81 0.19 -4.70 10.48
N LEU A 82 1.23 -5.48 10.86
CA LEU A 82 1.43 -5.95 12.24
C LEU A 82 1.58 -4.81 13.27
N VAL A 83 1.93 -3.60 12.84
CA VAL A 83 1.95 -2.42 13.70
C VAL A 83 0.58 -1.74 13.82
N GLY A 84 -0.49 -2.40 13.35
CA GLY A 84 -1.87 -1.94 13.50
C GLY A 84 -2.32 -0.88 12.50
N VAL A 85 -1.46 -0.44 11.57
CA VAL A 85 -1.76 0.65 10.64
C VAL A 85 -2.96 0.35 9.74
N SER A 86 -3.07 -0.87 9.20
CA SER A 86 -4.17 -1.27 8.32
C SER A 86 -5.50 -1.36 9.08
N GLY A 87 -5.49 -1.93 10.30
CA GLY A 87 -6.68 -1.98 11.16
C GLY A 87 -7.15 -0.59 11.56
N GLY A 88 -6.23 0.28 11.97
CA GLY A 88 -6.53 1.68 12.29
C GLY A 88 -7.09 2.45 11.11
N ALA A 89 -6.55 2.24 9.92
CA ALA A 89 -7.04 2.86 8.69
C ALA A 89 -8.46 2.36 8.34
N ALA A 90 -8.73 1.06 8.49
CA ALA A 90 -10.06 0.50 8.30
C ALA A 90 -11.10 1.10 9.27
N LEU A 91 -10.73 1.26 10.53
CA LEU A 91 -11.59 1.91 11.53
C LEU A 91 -11.84 3.38 11.17
N GLY A 92 -10.80 4.13 10.81
CA GLY A 92 -10.93 5.52 10.37
C GLY A 92 -11.83 5.67 9.14
N ALA A 93 -11.70 4.76 8.18
CA ALA A 93 -12.58 4.72 7.00
C ALA A 93 -14.03 4.39 7.38
N ALA A 94 -14.25 3.42 8.27
CA ALA A 94 -15.58 3.08 8.73
C ALA A 94 -16.26 4.26 9.43
N ILE A 95 -15.54 5.00 10.28
CA ILE A 95 -16.00 6.25 10.88
C ILE A 95 -16.38 7.28 9.81
N ALA A 96 -15.56 7.44 8.78
CA ALA A 96 -15.84 8.41 7.71
C ALA A 96 -17.04 8.01 6.84
N ILE A 97 -17.15 6.74 6.47
CA ILE A 97 -18.21 6.23 5.59
C ILE A 97 -19.54 6.26 6.33
N VAL A 98 -19.61 5.68 7.54
CA VAL A 98 -20.86 5.62 8.31
C VAL A 98 -21.17 6.96 8.98
N GLY A 99 -20.18 7.58 9.64
CA GLY A 99 -20.34 8.89 10.27
C GLY A 99 -20.65 10.01 9.29
N GLY A 100 -20.09 9.96 8.09
CA GLY A 100 -20.34 10.94 7.02
C GLY A 100 -21.82 11.01 6.59
N SER A 101 -22.55 9.89 6.67
CA SER A 101 -24.00 9.86 6.39
C SER A 101 -24.83 10.61 7.45
N TYR A 102 -24.33 10.68 8.69
CA TYR A 102 -24.98 11.41 9.79
C TYR A 102 -24.48 12.87 9.92
N MET A 103 -23.29 13.18 9.41
CA MET A 103 -22.72 14.54 9.44
C MET A 103 -23.24 15.36 8.24
N GLY A 104 -24.56 15.61 8.20
CA GLY A 104 -25.17 16.45 7.17
C GLY A 104 -24.58 17.87 7.21
N GLY A 105 -23.71 18.21 6.22
CA GLY A 105 -23.26 19.58 6.05
C GLY A 105 -21.75 19.83 6.08
N LEU A 106 -20.91 18.83 5.79
CA LEU A 106 -19.49 19.11 5.51
C LEU A 106 -19.39 20.05 4.29
N PRO A 107 -18.54 21.09 4.35
CA PRO A 107 -18.30 21.94 3.19
C PRO A 107 -17.88 21.07 2.00
N PRO A 108 -18.45 21.32 0.79
CA PRO A 108 -18.15 20.49 -0.41
C PRO A 108 -16.67 20.33 -0.72
N ALA A 109 -15.84 21.31 -0.31
CA ALA A 109 -14.39 21.27 -0.49
C ALA A 109 -13.70 20.18 0.33
N PHE A 110 -14.24 19.76 1.48
CA PHE A 110 -13.62 18.77 2.38
C PHE A 110 -14.20 17.36 2.20
N ALA A 111 -15.42 17.25 1.71
CA ALA A 111 -16.12 15.98 1.54
C ALA A 111 -15.28 14.91 0.77
N PRO A 112 -14.59 15.22 -0.35
CA PRO A 112 -13.80 14.24 -1.10
C PRO A 112 -12.57 13.70 -0.33
N TYR A 113 -12.07 14.45 0.64
CA TYR A 113 -10.86 14.10 1.39
C TYR A 113 -11.15 13.44 2.74
N LEU A 114 -12.38 13.54 3.24
CA LEU A 114 -12.76 13.03 4.57
C LEU A 114 -12.34 11.57 4.77
N LEU A 115 -12.71 10.72 3.82
CA LEU A 115 -12.42 9.28 3.87
C LEU A 115 -10.90 9.03 3.95
N SER A 116 -10.13 9.67 3.07
CA SER A 116 -8.67 9.51 3.04
C SER A 116 -7.99 10.05 4.29
N VAL A 117 -8.45 11.20 4.80
CA VAL A 117 -7.89 11.80 6.03
C VAL A 117 -8.21 10.95 7.25
N CYS A 118 -9.46 10.46 7.39
CA CYS A 118 -9.85 9.60 8.50
C CYS A 118 -9.12 8.24 8.45
N ALA A 119 -9.00 7.63 7.26
CA ALA A 119 -8.25 6.38 7.10
C ALA A 119 -6.76 6.56 7.44
N PHE A 120 -6.12 7.58 6.88
CA PHE A 120 -4.73 7.89 7.16
C PHE A 120 -4.50 8.21 8.65
N GLY A 121 -5.32 9.09 9.22
CA GLY A 121 -5.26 9.48 10.63
C GLY A 121 -5.51 8.30 11.58
N GLY A 122 -6.48 7.44 11.26
CA GLY A 122 -6.76 6.22 12.03
C GLY A 122 -5.58 5.25 12.03
N GLY A 123 -4.95 5.06 10.86
CA GLY A 123 -3.73 4.25 10.75
C GLY A 123 -2.58 4.80 11.60
N LEU A 124 -2.31 6.10 11.51
CA LEU A 124 -1.27 6.75 12.30
C LEU A 124 -1.56 6.69 13.80
N ALA A 125 -2.81 6.95 14.21
CA ALA A 125 -3.22 6.94 15.62
C ALA A 125 -3.02 5.56 16.25
N VAL A 126 -3.49 4.49 15.57
CA VAL A 126 -3.32 3.12 16.07
C VAL A 126 -1.84 2.73 16.12
N THR A 127 -1.06 3.06 15.09
CA THR A 127 0.38 2.78 15.09
C THR A 127 1.11 3.54 16.21
N ALA A 128 0.74 4.79 16.48
CA ALA A 128 1.30 5.57 17.59
C ALA A 128 0.99 4.92 18.96
N VAL A 129 -0.22 4.42 19.14
CA VAL A 129 -0.61 3.68 20.36
C VAL A 129 0.19 2.39 20.48
N VAL A 130 0.29 1.60 19.40
CA VAL A 130 1.09 0.35 19.37
C VAL A 130 2.56 0.62 19.69
N TYR A 131 3.15 1.64 19.08
CA TYR A 131 4.53 2.04 19.39
C TYR A 131 4.71 2.45 20.84
N ARG A 132 3.77 3.24 21.40
CA ARG A 132 3.79 3.67 22.80
C ARG A 132 3.73 2.48 23.77
N PHE A 133 2.89 1.48 23.51
CA PHE A 133 2.85 0.25 24.31
C PHE A 133 4.11 -0.61 24.14
N GLY A 134 4.70 -0.62 22.95
CA GLY A 134 5.96 -1.32 22.68
C GLY A 134 7.17 -0.66 23.34
N ARG A 135 7.09 0.60 23.76
CA ARG A 135 8.19 1.34 24.38
C ARG A 135 8.14 1.28 25.90
N ARG A 136 9.17 0.70 26.50
CA ARG A 136 9.32 0.61 27.96
C ARG A 136 10.77 0.93 28.35
N ASP A 137 10.98 1.74 29.37
CA ASP A 137 12.29 2.12 29.92
C ASP A 137 13.26 2.68 28.83
N GLY A 138 12.70 3.47 27.91
CA GLY A 138 13.47 4.07 26.80
C GLY A 138 13.81 3.12 25.65
N GLN A 139 13.45 1.83 25.76
CA GLN A 139 13.70 0.81 24.74
C GLN A 139 12.41 0.35 24.07
N THR A 140 12.50 0.01 22.78
CA THR A 140 11.39 -0.53 22.00
C THR A 140 11.47 -2.05 21.97
N HIS A 141 10.52 -2.68 22.69
CA HIS A 141 10.38 -4.13 22.74
C HIS A 141 9.52 -4.62 21.58
N VAL A 142 10.15 -5.20 20.58
CA VAL A 142 9.52 -5.64 19.33
C VAL A 142 8.39 -6.65 19.57
N ALA A 143 8.58 -7.62 20.50
CA ALA A 143 7.57 -8.60 20.84
C ALA A 143 6.32 -7.96 21.46
N THR A 144 6.50 -6.98 22.37
CA THR A 144 5.39 -6.23 22.97
C THR A 144 4.65 -5.39 21.94
N MET A 145 5.39 -4.80 21.01
CA MET A 145 4.82 -4.02 19.91
C MET A 145 3.97 -4.91 18.98
N LEU A 146 4.41 -6.13 18.68
CA LEU A 146 3.62 -7.09 17.90
C LEU A 146 2.32 -7.47 18.62
N LEU A 147 2.40 -7.79 19.90
CA LEU A 147 1.23 -8.15 20.70
C LEU A 147 0.23 -6.98 20.78
N ALA A 148 0.73 -5.77 21.02
CA ALA A 148 -0.09 -4.55 21.00
C ALA A 148 -0.73 -4.33 19.63
N GLY A 149 0.01 -4.57 18.54
CA GLY A 149 -0.50 -4.47 17.17
C GLY A 149 -1.65 -5.44 16.88
N VAL A 150 -1.51 -6.70 17.33
CA VAL A 150 -2.59 -7.70 17.22
C VAL A 150 -3.82 -7.26 18.02
N ALA A 151 -3.65 -6.85 19.27
CA ALA A 151 -4.75 -6.40 20.13
C ALA A 151 -5.46 -5.16 19.54
N MET A 152 -4.70 -4.16 19.08
CA MET A 152 -5.25 -2.95 18.48
C MET A 152 -5.97 -3.23 17.16
N THR A 153 -5.44 -4.15 16.35
CA THR A 153 -6.10 -4.58 15.12
C THR A 153 -7.42 -5.29 15.41
N ALA A 154 -7.46 -6.15 16.44
CA ALA A 154 -8.70 -6.80 16.87
C ALA A 154 -9.74 -5.78 17.38
N MET A 155 -9.31 -4.79 18.18
CA MET A 155 -10.19 -3.70 18.64
C MET A 155 -10.71 -2.86 17.44
N ALA A 156 -9.84 -2.50 16.51
CA ALA A 156 -10.24 -1.80 15.30
C ALA A 156 -11.25 -2.62 14.49
N GLY A 157 -11.01 -3.94 14.34
CA GLY A 157 -11.93 -4.87 13.69
C GLY A 157 -13.31 -4.93 14.39
N ALA A 158 -13.33 -4.94 15.72
CA ALA A 158 -14.60 -4.86 16.47
C ALA A 158 -15.33 -3.54 16.22
N GLY A 159 -14.60 -2.42 16.15
CA GLY A 159 -15.15 -1.11 15.77
C GLY A 159 -15.73 -1.10 14.36
N VAL A 160 -14.99 -1.65 13.37
CA VAL A 160 -15.48 -1.82 11.98
C VAL A 160 -16.75 -2.69 11.98
N GLY A 161 -16.77 -3.80 12.75
CA GLY A 161 -17.93 -4.66 12.89
C GLY A 161 -19.15 -3.93 13.44
N LEU A 162 -18.96 -3.07 14.45
CA LEU A 162 -20.03 -2.24 15.00
C LEU A 162 -20.60 -1.27 13.96
N PHE A 163 -19.73 -0.57 13.21
CA PHE A 163 -20.17 0.32 12.13
C PHE A 163 -20.87 -0.44 11.00
N THR A 164 -20.40 -1.65 10.68
CA THR A 164 -21.03 -2.56 9.70
C THR A 164 -22.46 -2.94 10.15
N TYR A 165 -22.65 -3.22 11.46
CA TYR A 165 -23.95 -3.57 12.01
C TYR A 165 -24.94 -2.37 12.00
N LEU A 166 -24.44 -1.15 12.18
CA LEU A 166 -25.26 0.07 12.21
C LEU A 166 -25.52 0.67 10.81
N ALA A 167 -24.82 0.20 9.79
CA ALA A 167 -24.89 0.73 8.43
C ALA A 167 -26.18 0.30 7.72
N ASP A 168 -26.74 1.18 6.90
CA ASP A 168 -27.74 0.83 5.91
C ASP A 168 -27.11 0.06 4.72
N ASP A 169 -27.94 -0.49 3.84
CA ASP A 169 -27.47 -1.33 2.72
C ASP A 169 -26.49 -0.60 1.78
N ALA A 170 -26.70 0.68 1.53
CA ALA A 170 -25.83 1.47 0.65
C ALA A 170 -24.46 1.73 1.29
N THR A 171 -24.48 2.10 2.56
CA THR A 171 -23.28 2.35 3.37
C THR A 171 -22.51 1.06 3.62
N LEU A 172 -23.20 -0.05 3.92
CA LEU A 172 -22.63 -1.39 4.07
C LEU A 172 -21.89 -1.81 2.80
N ARG A 173 -22.50 -1.61 1.64
CA ARG A 173 -21.88 -1.91 0.34
C ARG A 173 -20.62 -1.06 0.14
N SER A 174 -20.68 0.23 0.41
CA SER A 174 -19.55 1.15 0.30
C SER A 174 -18.39 0.72 1.21
N LEU A 175 -18.68 0.37 2.47
CA LEU A 175 -17.70 -0.12 3.44
C LEU A 175 -17.05 -1.44 2.99
N THR A 176 -17.86 -2.36 2.47
CA THR A 176 -17.39 -3.65 1.98
C THR A 176 -16.44 -3.48 0.79
N PHE A 177 -16.83 -2.69 -0.22
CA PHE A 177 -15.97 -2.45 -1.38
C PHE A 177 -14.69 -1.71 -1.01
N TRP A 178 -14.76 -0.76 -0.06
CA TRP A 178 -13.56 -0.07 0.41
C TRP A 178 -12.58 -1.03 1.10
N ASN A 179 -13.08 -1.95 1.94
CA ASN A 179 -12.27 -2.96 2.62
C ASN A 179 -11.63 -3.98 1.67
N LEU A 180 -12.21 -4.20 0.50
CA LEU A 180 -11.64 -5.08 -0.52
C LEU A 180 -10.50 -4.44 -1.32
N GLY A 181 -10.29 -3.13 -1.17
CA GLY A 181 -9.26 -2.38 -1.89
C GLY A 181 -9.55 -2.24 -3.39
N SER A 182 -9.35 -1.04 -3.93
CA SER A 182 -9.58 -0.77 -5.34
C SER A 182 -8.74 0.40 -5.82
N LEU A 183 -8.25 0.32 -7.07
CA LEU A 183 -7.67 1.46 -7.79
C LEU A 183 -8.71 2.18 -8.66
N ASN A 184 -9.98 1.77 -8.59
CA ASN A 184 -11.06 2.43 -9.31
C ASN A 184 -11.30 3.85 -8.77
N GLY A 185 -11.66 4.77 -9.66
CA GLY A 185 -11.80 6.18 -9.30
C GLY A 185 -10.46 6.86 -8.94
N ALA A 186 -9.34 6.30 -9.42
CA ALA A 186 -8.04 6.94 -9.32
C ALA A 186 -8.08 8.32 -9.97
N SER A 187 -7.55 9.32 -9.26
CA SER A 187 -7.49 10.70 -9.70
C SER A 187 -6.17 11.33 -9.27
N TYR A 188 -5.77 12.39 -9.93
CA TYR A 188 -4.55 13.11 -9.57
C TYR A 188 -4.61 13.67 -8.14
N SER A 189 -5.80 14.04 -7.64
CA SER A 189 -5.98 14.51 -6.26
C SER A 189 -5.64 13.45 -5.21
N ARG A 190 -5.92 12.16 -5.48
CA ARG A 190 -5.53 11.03 -4.63
C ARG A 190 -4.08 10.61 -4.84
N LEU A 191 -3.58 10.78 -6.08
CA LEU A 191 -2.22 10.38 -6.46
C LEU A 191 -1.16 11.24 -5.77
N TRP A 192 -1.29 12.58 -5.81
CA TRP A 192 -0.23 13.48 -5.35
C TRP A 192 0.17 13.29 -3.88
N PRO A 193 -0.77 13.19 -2.90
CA PRO A 193 -0.40 12.93 -1.51
C PRO A 193 0.34 11.61 -1.33
N LEU A 194 -0.14 10.55 -1.99
CA LEU A 194 0.52 9.24 -1.95
C LEU A 194 1.90 9.27 -2.60
N LEU A 195 2.03 9.92 -3.75
CA LEU A 195 3.30 10.02 -4.48
C LEU A 195 4.35 10.76 -3.64
N LEU A 196 3.96 11.83 -2.96
CA LEU A 196 4.85 12.57 -2.04
C LEU A 196 5.39 11.64 -0.94
N VAL A 197 4.51 10.87 -0.30
CA VAL A 197 4.90 9.91 0.74
C VAL A 197 5.76 8.80 0.17
N THR A 198 5.37 8.24 -0.99
CA THR A 198 6.11 7.15 -1.65
C THR A 198 7.52 7.58 -2.01
N VAL A 199 7.68 8.76 -2.62
CA VAL A 199 8.99 9.32 -2.97
C VAL A 199 9.79 9.60 -1.70
N GLY A 200 9.18 10.17 -0.66
CA GLY A 200 9.82 10.39 0.64
C GLY A 200 10.38 9.11 1.23
N VAL A 201 9.57 8.03 1.30
CA VAL A 201 10.00 6.72 1.80
C VAL A 201 11.06 6.09 0.89
N ALA A 202 10.88 6.17 -0.42
CA ALA A 202 11.82 5.62 -1.42
C ALA A 202 13.19 6.30 -1.40
N LEU A 203 13.24 7.57 -1.04
CA LEU A 203 14.51 8.30 -0.87
C LEU A 203 15.12 8.11 0.51
N TRP A 204 14.30 8.02 1.56
CA TRP A 204 14.78 7.92 2.93
C TRP A 204 15.26 6.52 3.30
N LEU A 205 14.47 5.48 3.00
CA LEU A 205 14.71 4.13 3.48
C LEU A 205 16.02 3.52 2.97
N PRO A 206 16.48 3.72 1.70
CA PRO A 206 17.78 3.23 1.24
C PRO A 206 18.97 3.84 2.00
N ARG A 207 18.82 5.05 2.56
CA ARG A 207 19.86 5.65 3.40
C ARG A 207 20.06 4.89 4.71
N ARG A 208 19.07 4.09 5.13
CA ARG A 208 19.09 3.22 6.32
C ARG A 208 19.49 1.77 6.01
N ALA A 209 19.84 1.44 4.76
CA ALA A 209 20.19 0.08 4.37
C ALA A 209 21.33 -0.52 5.21
N ALA A 210 22.37 0.26 5.53
CA ALA A 210 23.47 -0.18 6.40
C ALA A 210 22.98 -0.49 7.82
N ALA A 211 22.10 0.34 8.37
CA ALA A 211 21.51 0.12 9.69
C ALA A 211 20.58 -1.12 9.71
N LEU A 212 19.78 -1.31 8.65
CA LEU A 212 18.96 -2.51 8.48
C LEU A 212 19.80 -3.78 8.38
N ASN A 213 20.94 -3.73 7.68
CA ASN A 213 21.88 -4.84 7.61
C ASN A 213 22.52 -5.14 8.98
N ALA A 214 22.87 -4.09 9.74
CA ALA A 214 23.38 -4.27 11.10
C ALA A 214 22.33 -4.90 12.04
N LEU A 215 21.05 -4.51 11.92
CA LEU A 215 19.96 -5.09 12.71
C LEU A 215 19.76 -6.59 12.43
N LEU A 216 20.11 -7.10 11.25
CA LEU A 216 20.08 -8.56 10.98
C LEU A 216 21.04 -9.34 11.86
N LEU A 217 22.16 -8.73 12.26
CA LEU A 217 23.14 -9.36 13.14
C LEU A 217 22.68 -9.38 14.61
N GLY A 218 21.77 -8.47 14.96
CA GLY A 218 21.26 -8.29 16.33
C GLY A 218 21.29 -6.85 16.78
N GLU A 219 20.46 -6.51 17.76
CA GLU A 219 20.41 -5.13 18.30
C GLU A 219 21.70 -4.77 19.06
N SER A 220 22.31 -5.75 19.75
CA SER A 220 23.58 -5.57 20.47
C SER A 220 24.69 -5.22 19.49
N GLU A 221 24.83 -6.03 18.44
CA GLU A 221 25.83 -5.88 17.40
C GLU A 221 25.63 -4.55 16.63
N ALA A 222 24.39 -4.21 16.33
CA ALA A 222 24.10 -2.92 15.69
C ALA A 222 24.51 -1.71 16.56
N ARG A 223 24.33 -1.79 17.89
CA ARG A 223 24.81 -0.78 18.83
C ARG A 223 26.34 -0.72 18.87
N HIS A 224 27.01 -1.89 18.90
CA HIS A 224 28.47 -1.95 18.85
C HIS A 224 29.06 -1.37 17.55
N LEU A 225 28.32 -1.47 16.44
CA LEU A 225 28.67 -0.84 15.17
C LEU A 225 28.38 0.67 15.13
N GLY A 226 27.89 1.25 16.25
CA GLY A 226 27.65 2.70 16.38
C GLY A 226 26.29 3.17 15.90
N PHE A 227 25.35 2.27 15.63
CA PHE A 227 23.99 2.66 15.23
C PHE A 227 23.11 2.95 16.45
N ASP A 228 22.36 4.05 16.38
CA ASP A 228 21.27 4.35 17.33
C ASP A 228 20.05 3.49 16.99
N VAL A 229 19.98 2.31 17.60
CA VAL A 229 18.95 1.30 17.32
C VAL A 229 17.54 1.81 17.61
N GLU A 230 17.36 2.58 18.71
CA GLU A 230 16.02 3.08 19.06
C GLU A 230 15.51 4.12 18.07
N ARG A 231 16.38 5.00 17.62
CA ARG A 231 16.08 5.97 16.57
C ARG A 231 15.73 5.27 15.25
N ILE A 232 16.50 4.26 14.87
CA ILE A 232 16.25 3.48 13.65
C ILE A 232 14.89 2.77 13.73
N LYS A 233 14.55 2.12 14.85
CA LYS A 233 13.26 1.47 15.06
C LYS A 233 12.10 2.48 14.90
N LEU A 234 12.21 3.65 15.52
CA LEU A 234 11.22 4.72 15.37
C LEU A 234 11.06 5.15 13.92
N GLU A 235 12.17 5.41 13.22
CA GLU A 235 12.15 5.81 11.81
C GLU A 235 11.50 4.76 10.91
N LEU A 236 11.78 3.47 11.11
CA LEU A 236 11.18 2.37 10.35
C LEU A 236 9.66 2.28 10.60
N VAL A 237 9.24 2.41 11.86
CA VAL A 237 7.81 2.42 12.21
C VAL A 237 7.11 3.63 11.60
N LEU A 238 7.71 4.82 11.65
CA LEU A 238 7.15 6.03 11.04
C LEU A 238 7.06 5.91 9.51
N CYS A 239 8.12 5.45 8.83
CA CYS A 239 8.09 5.22 7.38
C CYS A 239 6.99 4.24 7.00
N THR A 240 6.80 3.17 7.77
CA THR A 240 5.76 2.17 7.53
C THR A 240 4.37 2.75 7.77
N ALA A 241 4.16 3.46 8.88
CA ALA A 241 2.87 4.08 9.19
C ALA A 241 2.45 5.10 8.14
N LEU A 242 3.39 5.96 7.70
CA LEU A 242 3.16 6.93 6.63
C LEU A 242 2.90 6.23 5.29
N GLY A 243 3.76 5.27 4.91
CA GLY A 243 3.67 4.56 3.62
C GLY A 243 2.41 3.74 3.49
N VAL A 244 2.16 2.84 4.45
CA VAL A 244 0.95 1.99 4.43
C VAL A 244 -0.30 2.82 4.65
N GLY A 245 -0.28 3.79 5.59
CA GLY A 245 -1.40 4.69 5.84
C GLY A 245 -1.82 5.46 4.59
N ALA A 246 -0.86 6.03 3.84
CA ALA A 246 -1.12 6.72 2.59
C ALA A 246 -1.63 5.77 1.48
N ALA A 247 -1.06 4.57 1.38
CA ALA A 247 -1.51 3.56 0.42
C ALA A 247 -2.95 3.13 0.67
N VAL A 248 -3.28 2.83 1.94
CA VAL A 248 -4.63 2.42 2.35
C VAL A 248 -5.63 3.57 2.21
N ALA A 249 -5.25 4.80 2.55
CA ALA A 249 -6.10 5.99 2.36
C ALA A 249 -6.43 6.26 0.89
N ALA A 250 -5.53 5.91 -0.03
CA ALA A 250 -5.69 6.14 -1.47
C ALA A 250 -6.42 4.99 -2.19
N ALA A 251 -6.21 3.74 -1.77
CA ALA A 251 -6.62 2.54 -2.51
C ALA A 251 -7.42 1.51 -1.68
N GLY A 252 -7.72 1.79 -0.41
CA GLY A 252 -8.30 0.80 0.51
C GLY A 252 -7.29 -0.26 0.93
N LEU A 253 -7.77 -1.35 1.54
CA LEU A 253 -6.92 -2.40 2.06
C LEU A 253 -6.38 -3.28 0.93
N ILE A 254 -5.05 -3.30 0.75
CA ILE A 254 -4.35 -4.18 -0.19
C ILE A 254 -3.34 -5.00 0.60
N GLY A 255 -3.60 -6.28 0.74
CA GLY A 255 -2.75 -7.21 1.46
C GLY A 255 -1.70 -7.89 0.58
N PHE A 256 -0.81 -8.64 1.22
CA PHE A 256 0.19 -9.53 0.63
C PHE A 256 1.36 -8.87 -0.11
N ILE A 257 1.21 -7.69 -0.72
CA ILE A 257 2.30 -7.03 -1.46
C ILE A 257 3.49 -6.76 -0.54
N GLY A 258 3.25 -6.17 0.64
CA GLY A 258 4.29 -5.86 1.62
C GLY A 258 4.92 -7.11 2.27
N LEU A 259 4.30 -8.26 2.14
CA LEU A 259 4.77 -9.52 2.70
C LEU A 259 5.50 -10.35 1.65
N VAL A 260 4.86 -10.60 0.52
CA VAL A 260 5.33 -11.52 -0.53
C VAL A 260 6.49 -10.92 -1.31
N VAL A 261 6.40 -9.66 -1.71
CA VAL A 261 7.40 -9.04 -2.58
C VAL A 261 8.78 -8.96 -1.93
N PRO A 262 8.94 -8.43 -0.70
CA PRO A 262 10.25 -8.39 -0.07
C PRO A 262 10.83 -9.78 0.18
N HIS A 263 9.97 -10.74 0.54
CA HIS A 263 10.40 -12.12 0.75
C HIS A 263 10.92 -12.74 -0.55
N LEU A 264 10.15 -12.62 -1.65
CA LEU A 264 10.57 -13.11 -2.97
C LEU A 264 11.88 -12.45 -3.44
N MET A 265 11.98 -11.14 -3.29
CA MET A 265 13.20 -10.42 -3.66
C MET A 265 14.40 -10.86 -2.83
N ARG A 266 14.22 -11.12 -1.53
CA ARG A 266 15.27 -11.66 -0.66
C ARG A 266 15.80 -13.02 -1.15
N LEU A 267 14.92 -13.87 -1.67
CA LEU A 267 15.32 -15.15 -2.26
C LEU A 267 16.08 -14.99 -3.58
N LEU A 268 15.78 -13.94 -4.36
CA LEU A 268 16.38 -13.71 -5.68
C LEU A 268 17.67 -12.90 -5.62
N VAL A 269 17.72 -11.84 -4.80
CA VAL A 269 18.86 -10.89 -4.79
C VAL A 269 19.64 -10.92 -3.47
N GLY A 270 19.22 -11.76 -2.51
CA GLY A 270 19.86 -11.89 -1.20
C GLY A 270 19.33 -10.91 -0.14
N PRO A 271 19.90 -11.00 1.09
CA PRO A 271 19.40 -10.24 2.24
C PRO A 271 19.96 -8.80 2.35
N ASP A 272 20.93 -8.40 1.51
CA ASP A 272 21.51 -7.05 1.58
C ASP A 272 20.45 -5.97 1.23
N HIS A 273 20.12 -5.16 2.20
CA HIS A 273 19.12 -4.10 2.05
C HIS A 273 19.49 -3.03 1.02
N ARG A 274 20.76 -2.90 0.65
CA ARG A 274 21.20 -1.98 -0.41
C ARG A 274 20.62 -2.37 -1.78
N VAL A 275 20.49 -3.67 -2.02
CA VAL A 275 19.91 -4.23 -3.26
C VAL A 275 18.45 -4.59 -3.06
N LEU A 276 18.10 -5.11 -1.88
CA LEU A 276 16.75 -5.58 -1.55
C LEU A 276 15.70 -4.45 -1.62
N LEU A 277 16.03 -3.25 -1.12
CA LEU A 277 15.10 -2.11 -1.13
C LEU A 277 14.71 -1.67 -2.55
N PRO A 278 15.65 -1.32 -3.45
CA PRO A 278 15.28 -0.94 -4.82
C PRO A 278 14.65 -2.09 -5.61
N ALA A 279 15.10 -3.33 -5.42
CA ALA A 279 14.49 -4.50 -6.04
C ALA A 279 13.03 -4.68 -5.60
N SER A 280 12.76 -4.57 -4.31
CA SER A 280 11.40 -4.68 -3.75
C SER A 280 10.49 -3.55 -4.20
N LEU A 281 10.99 -2.32 -4.28
CA LEU A 281 10.25 -1.18 -4.81
C LEU A 281 9.76 -1.46 -6.23
N LEU A 282 10.67 -1.85 -7.12
CA LEU A 282 10.36 -2.10 -8.54
C LEU A 282 9.44 -3.32 -8.70
N ALA A 283 9.70 -4.39 -7.95
CA ALA A 283 8.89 -5.59 -8.01
C ALA A 283 7.48 -5.36 -7.46
N GLY A 284 7.33 -4.63 -6.34
CA GLY A 284 6.04 -4.28 -5.76
C GLY A 284 5.20 -3.41 -6.67
N ALA A 285 5.80 -2.38 -7.26
CA ALA A 285 5.17 -1.53 -8.27
C ALA A 285 4.69 -2.36 -9.47
N SER A 286 5.54 -3.25 -9.99
CA SER A 286 5.22 -4.08 -11.16
C SER A 286 4.14 -5.12 -10.84
N LEU A 287 4.23 -5.79 -9.69
CA LEU A 287 3.27 -6.82 -9.29
C LEU A 287 1.87 -6.22 -9.10
N LEU A 288 1.78 -5.04 -8.46
CA LEU A 288 0.47 -4.41 -8.26
C LEU A 288 -0.15 -3.93 -9.57
N LEU A 289 0.64 -3.43 -10.51
CA LEU A 289 0.15 -3.10 -11.87
C LEU A 289 -0.39 -4.33 -12.60
N LEU A 290 0.31 -5.47 -12.52
CA LEU A 290 -0.14 -6.71 -13.14
C LEU A 290 -1.40 -7.25 -12.45
N ALA A 291 -1.48 -7.17 -11.12
CA ALA A 291 -2.67 -7.53 -10.37
C ALA A 291 -3.88 -6.64 -10.73
N ASP A 292 -3.66 -5.33 -10.90
CA ASP A 292 -4.70 -4.40 -11.36
C ASP A 292 -5.16 -4.72 -12.78
N LEU A 293 -4.22 -5.07 -13.66
CA LEU A 293 -4.56 -5.47 -15.03
C LEU A 293 -5.45 -6.73 -15.04
N VAL A 294 -5.11 -7.74 -14.24
CA VAL A 294 -5.95 -8.94 -14.07
C VAL A 294 -7.32 -8.56 -13.49
N ALA A 295 -7.36 -7.70 -12.46
CA ALA A 295 -8.59 -7.26 -11.82
C ALA A 295 -9.56 -6.57 -12.79
N ARG A 296 -9.02 -5.81 -13.76
CA ARG A 296 -9.80 -5.07 -14.78
C ARG A 296 -10.27 -5.93 -15.95
N LEU A 297 -9.53 -6.97 -16.30
CA LEU A 297 -9.79 -7.75 -17.53
C LEU A 297 -10.56 -9.04 -17.26
N LEU A 298 -10.42 -9.62 -16.05
CA LEU A 298 -10.92 -10.96 -15.77
C LEU A 298 -12.45 -11.06 -15.84
N LEU A 299 -13.17 -10.03 -15.35
CA LEU A 299 -14.63 -9.98 -15.33
C LEU A 299 -15.21 -8.78 -16.09
N ALA A 300 -14.48 -8.23 -17.06
CA ALA A 300 -14.95 -7.05 -17.82
C ALA A 300 -16.37 -7.27 -18.37
N PRO A 301 -17.30 -6.28 -18.28
CA PRO A 301 -17.07 -4.88 -17.86
C PRO A 301 -17.02 -4.63 -16.34
N ALA A 302 -17.33 -5.62 -15.50
CA ALA A 302 -17.20 -5.51 -14.05
C ALA A 302 -15.72 -5.57 -13.66
N GLU A 303 -15.35 -4.83 -12.61
CA GLU A 303 -13.98 -4.83 -12.07
C GLU A 303 -13.93 -5.60 -10.76
N LEU A 304 -12.96 -6.49 -10.62
CA LEU A 304 -12.68 -7.14 -9.35
C LEU A 304 -11.95 -6.16 -8.41
N PRO A 305 -12.28 -6.13 -7.11
CA PRO A 305 -11.43 -5.49 -6.13
C PRO A 305 -10.02 -6.08 -6.15
N ILE A 306 -9.00 -5.22 -6.18
CA ILE A 306 -7.61 -5.64 -6.35
C ILE A 306 -7.10 -6.47 -5.16
N GLY A 307 -7.65 -6.24 -3.96
CA GLY A 307 -7.32 -7.02 -2.77
C GLY A 307 -7.67 -8.50 -2.90
N ILE A 308 -8.73 -8.85 -3.66
CA ILE A 308 -9.06 -10.24 -3.96
C ILE A 308 -7.96 -10.87 -4.81
N VAL A 309 -7.51 -10.18 -5.85
CA VAL A 309 -6.46 -10.68 -6.76
C VAL A 309 -5.14 -10.86 -6.00
N THR A 310 -4.75 -9.87 -5.19
CA THR A 310 -3.51 -9.96 -4.40
C THR A 310 -3.57 -11.05 -3.33
N ALA A 311 -4.74 -11.29 -2.72
CA ALA A 311 -4.93 -12.38 -1.77
C ALA A 311 -4.87 -13.76 -2.44
N LEU A 312 -5.50 -13.91 -3.61
CA LEU A 312 -5.46 -15.15 -4.38
C LEU A 312 -4.05 -15.49 -4.91
N LEU A 313 -3.22 -14.49 -5.15
CA LEU A 313 -1.81 -14.69 -5.51
C LEU A 313 -0.93 -14.95 -4.28
N GLY A 314 -1.16 -14.19 -3.20
CA GLY A 314 -0.31 -14.21 -2.02
C GLY A 314 -0.52 -15.41 -1.12
N ALA A 315 -1.76 -15.81 -0.84
CA ALA A 315 -2.04 -16.89 0.09
C ALA A 315 -1.53 -18.27 -0.39
N PRO A 316 -1.72 -18.70 -1.65
CA PRO A 316 -1.14 -19.95 -2.15
C PRO A 316 0.38 -19.94 -2.16
N PHE A 317 1.00 -18.81 -2.51
CA PHE A 317 2.44 -18.66 -2.45
C PHE A 317 2.97 -18.88 -1.04
N PHE A 318 2.29 -18.32 -0.04
CA PHE A 318 2.66 -18.52 1.36
C PHE A 318 2.51 -19.96 1.82
N LEU A 319 1.40 -20.61 1.48
CA LEU A 319 1.19 -22.03 1.78
C LEU A 319 2.27 -22.92 1.14
N TYR A 320 2.64 -22.62 -0.10
CA TYR A 320 3.75 -23.31 -0.78
C TYR A 320 5.08 -23.18 -0.04
N LEU A 321 5.41 -21.95 0.43
CA LEU A 321 6.64 -21.73 1.21
C LEU A 321 6.65 -22.48 2.54
N LEU A 322 5.50 -22.54 3.24
CA LEU A 322 5.39 -23.28 4.50
C LEU A 322 5.61 -24.79 4.32
N VAL A 323 5.11 -25.35 3.21
CA VAL A 323 5.31 -26.77 2.90
C VAL A 323 6.77 -27.04 2.55
N ARG A 324 7.38 -26.17 1.73
CA ARG A 324 8.77 -26.37 1.27
C ARG A 324 9.81 -26.08 2.36
N GLY A 325 9.53 -25.20 3.30
CA GLY A 325 10.43 -24.91 4.43
C GLY A 325 10.44 -25.97 5.53
N ARG A 326 9.63 -27.04 5.39
CA ARG A 326 9.63 -28.21 6.28
C ARG A 326 10.51 -29.38 5.78
N THR A 327 11.06 -29.28 4.57
CA THR A 327 12.06 -30.20 3.99
C THR A 327 13.44 -29.58 3.99
#